data_c14b2ebd5da22a777419250942c1124e
#
_entry.id   c14b2ebd5da22a777419250942c1124e
#
_cell.length_a   1.000
_cell.length_b   1.000
_cell.length_c   1.000
_cell.angle_alpha   90.00
_cell.angle_beta   90.00
_cell.angle_gamma   90.00
#
_symmetry.space_group_name_H-M   'P 1'
#
loop_
_entity.id
_entity.type
_entity.pdbx_description
1 polymer ?
#
loop_
_entity_poly.entity_id
_entity_poly.type
_entity_poly.pdbx_seq_one_letter_code
_entity_poly.pdbx_strand_id
1 'polypeptide(L)'
;QEIKEIKMRPNIDDHDFDVKMKKVFDFLGEGDKVKMTMRFRGREMSHTQLGLNVLQRVAELTAEIAKVEAHPRTEGRQMLMVIAPK
;
A
#
# COMPACT_ATOMS: atom_id res chain seq x y z
N GLN A 1 15.31 -11.74 3.01
CA GLN A 1 14.09 -11.03 2.57
C GLN A 1 13.00 -11.12 3.64
N GLU A 2 12.47 -9.99 4.03
CA GLU A 2 11.38 -9.92 5.00
C GLU A 2 10.16 -9.27 4.34
N ILE A 3 9.01 -9.34 5.04
CA ILE A 3 7.81 -8.64 4.63
C ILE A 3 7.59 -7.51 5.63
N LYS A 4 7.64 -6.27 5.15
CA LYS A 4 7.42 -5.08 5.97
C LYS A 4 6.00 -4.58 5.74
N GLU A 5 5.30 -4.24 6.82
CA GLU A 5 3.94 -3.74 6.70
C GLU A 5 3.90 -2.22 6.78
N ILE A 6 3.13 -1.60 5.89
CA ILE A 6 2.85 -0.17 5.94
C ILE A 6 1.34 0.00 5.96
N LYS A 7 0.85 0.72 6.97
CA LYS A 7 -0.58 0.96 7.17
C LYS A 7 -0.95 2.35 6.71
N MET A 8 -2.08 2.46 6.04
CA MET A 8 -2.62 3.73 5.55
C MET A 8 -4.11 3.80 5.80
N ARG A 9 -4.68 5.00 5.62
CA ARG A 9 -6.11 5.23 5.61
C ARG A 9 -6.52 5.79 4.26
N PRO A 10 -7.79 5.60 3.86
CA PRO A 10 -8.22 6.01 2.52
C PRO A 10 -8.16 7.52 2.27
N ASN A 11 -8.22 8.32 3.33
CA ASN A 11 -8.16 9.77 3.25
C ASN A 11 -6.77 10.34 3.59
N ILE A 12 -5.71 9.56 3.35
CA ILE A 12 -4.35 9.99 3.62
C ILE A 12 -4.03 11.29 2.85
N ASP A 13 -3.40 12.25 3.51
CA ASP A 13 -3.01 13.49 2.84
C ASP A 13 -1.69 13.30 2.09
N ASP A 14 -1.34 14.29 1.25
CA ASP A 14 -0.18 14.19 0.38
C ASP A 14 1.12 14.06 1.15
N HIS A 15 1.26 14.80 2.25
CA HIS A 15 2.48 14.74 3.06
C HIS A 15 2.66 13.35 3.68
N ASP A 16 1.62 12.82 4.29
CA ASP A 16 1.68 11.48 4.89
C ASP A 16 1.91 10.42 3.83
N PHE A 17 1.30 10.59 2.66
CA PHE A 17 1.52 9.68 1.55
C PHE A 17 3.00 9.65 1.16
N ASP A 18 3.61 10.82 1.02
CA ASP A 18 5.03 10.91 0.65
C ASP A 18 5.94 10.27 1.70
N VAL A 19 5.64 10.47 2.98
CA VAL A 19 6.38 9.84 4.07
C VAL A 19 6.29 8.31 3.98
N LYS A 20 5.08 7.79 3.74
CA LYS A 20 4.88 6.35 3.59
C LYS A 20 5.61 5.82 2.36
N MET A 21 5.55 6.54 1.24
CA MET A 21 6.23 6.11 0.02
C MET A 21 7.74 6.05 0.19
N LYS A 22 8.32 6.98 0.94
CA LYS A 22 9.75 6.92 1.23
C LYS A 22 10.11 5.62 1.93
N LYS A 23 9.30 5.19 2.90
CA LYS A 23 9.51 3.92 3.58
C LYS A 23 9.36 2.74 2.63
N VAL A 24 8.38 2.79 1.72
CA VAL A 24 8.19 1.75 0.72
C VAL A 24 9.45 1.59 -0.14
N PHE A 25 9.96 2.71 -0.66
CA PHE A 25 11.17 2.66 -1.49
C PHE A 25 12.37 2.13 -0.70
N ASP A 26 12.51 2.55 0.56
CA ASP A 26 13.62 2.09 1.40
C ASP A 26 13.55 0.57 1.60
N PHE A 27 12.38 0.04 1.93
CA PHE A 27 12.22 -1.40 2.14
C PHE A 27 12.47 -2.19 0.86
N LEU A 28 11.94 -1.72 -0.26
CA LEU A 28 12.18 -2.39 -1.55
C LEU A 28 13.65 -2.35 -1.92
N GLY A 29 14.33 -1.23 -1.63
CA GLY A 29 15.76 -1.09 -1.87
C GLY A 29 16.60 -2.05 -1.02
N GLU A 30 16.10 -2.46 0.13
CA GLU A 30 16.73 -3.46 1.00
C GLU A 30 16.44 -4.89 0.55
N GLY A 31 15.61 -5.07 -0.46
CA GLY A 31 15.23 -6.40 -0.94
C GLY A 31 14.02 -6.99 -0.23
N ASP A 32 13.31 -6.20 0.56
CA ASP A 32 12.15 -6.66 1.31
C ASP A 32 10.87 -6.51 0.49
N LYS A 33 9.89 -7.38 0.80
CA LYS A 33 8.53 -7.21 0.29
C LYS A 33 7.79 -6.22 1.17
N VAL A 34 6.82 -5.53 0.60
CA VAL A 34 6.01 -4.57 1.35
C VAL A 34 4.55 -4.97 1.29
N LYS A 35 3.95 -5.15 2.46
CA LYS A 35 2.51 -5.39 2.58
C LYS A 35 1.84 -4.06 2.87
N MET A 36 1.06 -3.58 1.91
CA MET A 36 0.31 -2.34 2.08
C MET A 36 -1.05 -2.68 2.68
N THR A 37 -1.34 -2.10 3.84
CA THR A 37 -2.60 -2.31 4.53
C THR A 37 -3.39 -1.02 4.56
N MET A 38 -4.54 -1.00 3.88
CA MET A 38 -5.45 0.13 3.87
C MET A 38 -6.56 -0.18 4.86
N ARG A 39 -6.67 0.61 5.93
CA ARG A 39 -7.66 0.36 6.98
C ARG A 39 -8.84 1.32 6.85
N PHE A 40 -10.04 0.77 6.97
CA PHE A 40 -11.28 1.54 6.90
C PHE A 40 -11.98 1.51 8.26
N ARG A 41 -12.44 2.68 8.71
CA ARG A 41 -13.37 2.73 9.84
C ARG A 41 -14.75 2.34 9.33
N GLY A 42 -15.67 1.98 10.21
CA GLY A 42 -17.00 1.58 9.80
C GLY A 42 -17.66 2.57 8.83
N ARG A 43 -17.55 3.86 9.14
CA ARG A 43 -18.12 4.93 8.29
C ARG A 43 -17.38 5.11 6.98
N GLU A 44 -16.18 4.55 6.85
CA GLU A 44 -15.36 4.65 5.64
C GLU A 44 -15.54 3.46 4.72
N MET A 45 -16.33 2.48 5.10
CA MET A 45 -16.55 1.29 4.27
C MET A 45 -17.23 1.60 2.94
N SER A 46 -17.89 2.76 2.83
CA SER A 46 -18.44 3.22 1.56
C SER A 46 -17.37 3.84 0.65
N HIS A 47 -16.15 4.01 1.15
CA HIS A 47 -15.05 4.66 0.42
C HIS A 47 -13.94 3.68 0.05
N THR A 48 -14.28 2.42 -0.18
CA THR A 48 -13.29 1.40 -0.55
C THR A 48 -12.61 1.73 -1.87
N GLN A 49 -13.30 2.40 -2.77
CA GLN A 49 -12.70 2.81 -4.06
C GLN A 49 -11.56 3.82 -3.83
N LEU A 50 -11.69 4.72 -2.86
CA LEU A 50 -10.61 5.65 -2.55
C LEU A 50 -9.38 4.91 -2.07
N GLY A 51 -9.56 3.90 -1.21
CA GLY A 51 -8.45 3.07 -0.75
C GLY A 51 -7.78 2.32 -1.88
N LEU A 52 -8.58 1.76 -2.77
CA LEU A 52 -8.06 1.06 -3.95
C LEU A 52 -7.24 2.02 -4.82
N ASN A 53 -7.73 3.22 -5.04
CA ASN A 53 -7.02 4.22 -5.84
C ASN A 53 -5.65 4.54 -5.25
N VAL A 54 -5.57 4.66 -3.93
CA VAL A 54 -4.28 4.92 -3.26
C VAL A 54 -3.33 3.74 -3.45
N LEU A 55 -3.81 2.51 -3.29
CA LEU A 55 -2.98 1.32 -3.48
C LEU A 55 -2.51 1.20 -4.94
N GLN A 56 -3.37 1.51 -5.90
CA GLN A 56 -2.99 1.50 -7.31
C GLN A 56 -1.92 2.55 -7.59
N ARG A 57 -2.01 3.73 -6.95
CA ARG A 57 -0.99 4.76 -7.08
C ARG A 57 0.35 4.28 -6.55
N VAL A 58 0.36 3.57 -5.43
CA VAL A 58 1.59 2.98 -4.87
C VAL A 58 2.20 2.02 -5.89
N ALA A 59 1.38 1.15 -6.47
CA ALA A 59 1.86 0.18 -7.46
C ALA A 59 2.47 0.87 -8.68
N GLU A 60 1.82 1.93 -9.18
CA GLU A 60 2.31 2.67 -10.33
C GLU A 60 3.64 3.37 -10.03
N LEU A 61 3.76 3.99 -8.87
CA LEU A 61 4.97 4.72 -8.49
C LEU A 61 6.17 3.79 -8.28
N THR A 62 5.94 2.52 -7.97
CA THR A 62 7.02 1.56 -7.74
C THR A 62 7.23 0.60 -8.91
N ALA A 63 6.50 0.76 -10.00
CA ALA A 63 6.45 -0.21 -11.09
C ALA A 63 7.81 -0.55 -11.71
N GLU A 64 8.74 0.40 -11.73
CA GLU A 64 10.07 0.16 -12.30
C GLU A 64 10.94 -0.75 -11.44
N ILE A 65 10.74 -0.73 -10.11
CA ILE A 65 11.59 -1.46 -9.18
C ILE A 65 10.87 -2.60 -8.46
N ALA A 66 9.56 -2.71 -8.64
CA ALA A 66 8.77 -3.71 -7.92
C ALA A 66 7.64 -4.23 -8.80
N LYS A 67 7.10 -5.38 -8.39
CA LYS A 67 5.92 -5.99 -9.02
C LYS A 67 4.87 -6.23 -7.96
N VAL A 68 3.61 -6.23 -8.37
CA VAL A 68 2.50 -6.57 -7.48
C VAL A 68 2.46 -8.09 -7.36
N GLU A 69 2.77 -8.59 -6.17
CA GLU A 69 2.75 -10.02 -5.89
C GLU A 69 1.35 -10.48 -5.51
N ALA A 70 0.63 -9.65 -4.74
CA ALA A 70 -0.76 -9.90 -4.41
C ALA A 70 -1.54 -8.62 -4.70
N HIS A 71 -2.52 -8.73 -5.60
CA HIS A 71 -3.36 -7.59 -5.97
C HIS A 71 -4.27 -7.19 -4.81
N PRO A 72 -4.72 -5.92 -4.78
CA PRO A 72 -5.57 -5.45 -3.69
C PRO A 72 -6.81 -6.32 -3.49
N ARG A 73 -7.06 -6.71 -2.25
CA ARG A 73 -8.27 -7.45 -1.89
C ARG A 73 -8.78 -6.98 -0.54
N THR A 74 -10.09 -7.03 -0.36
CA THR A 74 -10.73 -6.61 0.89
C THR A 74 -10.79 -7.79 1.85
N GLU A 75 -10.37 -7.56 3.09
CA GLU A 75 -10.50 -8.52 4.19
C GLU A 75 -11.04 -7.79 5.40
N GLY A 76 -12.33 -8.02 5.72
CA GLY A 76 -12.98 -7.33 6.80
C GLY A 76 -13.00 -5.81 6.56
N ARG A 77 -12.42 -5.06 7.47
CA ARG A 77 -12.36 -3.59 7.36
C ARG A 77 -11.03 -3.10 6.84
N GLN A 78 -10.37 -3.90 6.03
CA GLN A 78 -9.08 -3.50 5.46
C GLN A 78 -8.93 -4.05 4.05
N MET A 79 -8.02 -3.44 3.32
CA MET A 79 -7.67 -3.87 1.99
C MET A 79 -6.16 -4.09 1.97
N LEU A 80 -5.72 -5.20 1.40
CA LEU A 80 -4.33 -5.61 1.44
C LEU A 80 -3.76 -5.73 0.03
N MET A 81 -2.51 -5.30 -0.13
CA MET A 81 -1.75 -5.50 -1.36
C MET A 81 -0.31 -5.82 -0.97
N VAL A 82 0.32 -6.73 -1.71
CA VAL A 82 1.74 -7.03 -1.48
C VAL A 82 2.51 -6.70 -2.74
N ILE A 83 3.59 -5.95 -2.57
CA ILE A 83 4.54 -5.67 -3.65
C ILE A 83 5.89 -6.25 -3.26
N ALA A 84 6.62 -6.70 -4.27
CA ALA A 84 7.92 -7.33 -4.08
C ALA A 84 8.95 -6.67 -5.00
N PRO A 85 10.23 -6.59 -4.58
CA PRO A 85 11.26 -6.05 -5.48
C PRO A 85 11.43 -6.97 -6.68
N LYS A 86 11.72 -6.37 -7.80
CA LYS A 86 12.00 -7.12 -9.04
C LYS A 86 13.32 -7.83 -8.97
#